data_2397bebc7fdf662309cd9b112482b71f
#
_entry.id   2397bebc7fdf662309cd9b112482b71f
#
_cell.length_a   1.000
_cell.length_b   1.000
_cell.length_c   1.000
_cell.angle_alpha   90.00
_cell.angle_beta   90.00
_cell.angle_gamma   90.00
#
_symmetry.space_group_name_H-M   'P 1'
#
loop_
_entity.id
_entity.type
_entity.pdbx_description
1 polymer ?
#
loop_
_entity_poly.entity_id
_entity_poly.type
_entity_poly.pdbx_seq_one_letter_code
_entity_poly.pdbx_strand_id
1 'polypeptide(L)'
;MPITIDIPDGDDKVFNWAFARLRQIDNKFSTYKPDSEVSKYIKDEINEADLSKELKNIIRACRAAQKKTDGYFSAWAGGAFDPSGYVKGWAISEAGEIIEKQGYKTYCIGAGGDILAASDSDKVWNIGIQDPIDPKKLLNLNALAPHQNLSGAVGNRIAEPQVFGAGLSISNGAVATSGNYERGKHIINPKNKQPADELLSVTISGPDIIWADVLATAVFAMGRPGQEFMKSQPDYQLFMV
;
A
#
# COMPACT_ATOMS: atom_id res chain seq x y z
N MET A 1 -12.11 -4.48 5.76
CA MET A 1 -11.96 -3.10 5.26
C MET A 1 -12.83 -2.90 4.04
N PRO A 2 -13.35 -1.69 3.77
CA PRO A 2 -14.08 -1.40 2.54
C PRO A 2 -13.14 -1.45 1.34
N ILE A 3 -13.66 -1.96 0.21
CA ILE A 3 -12.96 -2.02 -1.07
C ILE A 3 -13.90 -1.44 -2.12
N THR A 4 -13.40 -0.56 -2.96
CA THR A 4 -14.09 0.03 -4.11
C THR A 4 -13.31 -0.27 -5.38
N ILE A 5 -14.02 -0.57 -6.46
CA ILE A 5 -13.44 -0.75 -7.79
C ILE A 5 -14.27 0.10 -8.75
N ASP A 6 -13.62 1.01 -9.45
CA ASP A 6 -14.21 1.83 -10.52
C ASP A 6 -13.58 1.40 -11.85
N ILE A 7 -14.40 0.92 -12.76
CA ILE A 7 -14.04 0.57 -14.15
C ILE A 7 -15.15 1.20 -15.00
N PRO A 8 -14.92 2.33 -15.66
CA PRO A 8 -15.98 3.10 -16.37
C PRO A 8 -16.81 2.25 -17.33
N ASP A 9 -16.18 1.32 -18.05
CA ASP A 9 -16.84 0.44 -19.03
C ASP A 9 -16.88 -1.03 -18.56
N GLY A 10 -16.73 -1.27 -17.24
CA GLY A 10 -16.65 -2.60 -16.66
C GLY A 10 -18.00 -3.33 -16.67
N ASP A 11 -18.01 -4.60 -17.05
CA ASP A 11 -19.15 -5.51 -16.91
C ASP A 11 -19.15 -6.21 -15.53
N ASP A 12 -20.29 -6.81 -15.16
CA ASP A 12 -20.44 -7.53 -13.89
C ASP A 12 -19.41 -8.66 -13.72
N LYS A 13 -18.91 -9.24 -14.82
CA LYS A 13 -17.97 -10.36 -14.76
C LYS A 13 -16.60 -9.93 -14.27
N VAL A 14 -16.07 -8.80 -14.77
CA VAL A 14 -14.77 -8.30 -14.34
C VAL A 14 -14.78 -7.92 -12.87
N PHE A 15 -15.84 -7.27 -12.39
CA PHE A 15 -16.01 -6.97 -10.97
C PHE A 15 -16.05 -8.26 -10.14
N ASN A 16 -16.84 -9.25 -10.57
CA ASN A 16 -16.95 -10.52 -9.85
C ASN A 16 -15.61 -11.25 -9.75
N TRP A 17 -14.79 -11.26 -10.79
CA TRP A 17 -13.47 -11.89 -10.78
C TRP A 17 -12.49 -11.15 -9.87
N ALA A 18 -12.43 -9.82 -9.95
CA ALA A 18 -11.57 -9.02 -9.07
C ALA A 18 -11.94 -9.23 -7.61
N PHE A 19 -13.23 -9.12 -7.26
CA PHE A 19 -13.68 -9.36 -5.89
C PHE A 19 -13.54 -10.83 -5.45
N ALA A 20 -13.64 -11.81 -6.35
CA ALA A 20 -13.38 -13.21 -6.02
C ALA A 20 -11.92 -13.41 -5.62
N ARG A 21 -10.98 -12.81 -6.36
CA ARG A 21 -9.55 -12.87 -6.02
C ARG A 21 -9.26 -12.21 -4.68
N LEU A 22 -9.79 -11.02 -4.43
CA LEU A 22 -9.65 -10.34 -3.15
C LEU A 22 -10.16 -11.18 -1.99
N ARG A 23 -11.33 -11.83 -2.15
CA ARG A 23 -11.86 -12.76 -1.13
C ARG A 23 -10.97 -14.00 -0.93
N GLN A 24 -10.39 -14.56 -2.00
CA GLN A 24 -9.45 -15.68 -1.89
C GLN A 24 -8.21 -15.28 -1.08
N ILE A 25 -7.64 -14.11 -1.39
CA ILE A 25 -6.48 -13.58 -0.67
C ILE A 25 -6.84 -13.34 0.81
N ASP A 26 -7.96 -12.70 1.10
CA ASP A 26 -8.40 -12.46 2.47
C ASP A 26 -8.64 -13.77 3.25
N ASN A 27 -9.25 -14.79 2.62
CA ASN A 27 -9.45 -16.08 3.26
C ASN A 27 -8.13 -16.79 3.59
N LYS A 28 -7.11 -16.59 2.77
CA LYS A 28 -5.84 -17.30 2.88
C LYS A 28 -4.81 -16.59 3.76
N PHE A 29 -4.78 -15.26 3.71
CA PHE A 29 -3.71 -14.44 4.29
C PHE A 29 -4.14 -13.57 5.46
N SER A 30 -5.45 -13.53 5.80
CA SER A 30 -5.93 -12.73 6.93
C SER A 30 -5.46 -13.30 8.26
N THR A 31 -4.81 -12.49 9.08
CA THR A 31 -4.44 -12.84 10.46
C THR A 31 -5.64 -12.85 11.42
N TYR A 32 -6.81 -12.34 10.98
CA TYR A 32 -8.05 -12.31 11.75
C TYR A 32 -8.95 -13.52 11.52
N LYS A 33 -8.68 -14.34 10.48
CA LYS A 33 -9.44 -15.55 10.17
C LYS A 33 -8.71 -16.76 10.75
N PRO A 34 -9.28 -17.47 11.71
CA PRO A 34 -8.60 -18.57 12.39
C PRO A 34 -8.20 -19.72 11.44
N ASP A 35 -8.99 -19.93 10.37
CA ASP A 35 -8.76 -20.98 9.38
C ASP A 35 -7.86 -20.56 8.22
N SER A 36 -7.38 -19.32 8.18
CA SER A 36 -6.44 -18.88 7.15
C SER A 36 -5.12 -19.62 7.24
N GLU A 37 -4.43 -19.74 6.10
CA GLU A 37 -3.11 -20.41 6.07
C GLU A 37 -2.10 -19.66 6.94
N VAL A 38 -2.15 -18.32 6.94
CA VAL A 38 -1.29 -17.48 7.80
C VAL A 38 -1.58 -17.74 9.29
N SER A 39 -2.84 -17.80 9.70
CA SER A 39 -3.19 -18.06 11.10
C SER A 39 -2.75 -19.44 11.56
N LYS A 40 -2.87 -20.47 10.71
CA LYS A 40 -2.39 -21.81 10.98
C LYS A 40 -0.85 -21.87 11.10
N TYR A 41 -0.16 -21.11 10.22
CA TYR A 41 1.30 -21.00 10.28
C TYR A 41 1.77 -20.30 11.55
N ILE A 42 1.10 -19.22 11.99
CA ILE A 42 1.41 -18.50 13.22
C ILE A 42 1.22 -19.38 14.48
N LYS A 43 0.25 -20.31 14.43
CA LYS A 43 -0.04 -21.24 15.53
C LYS A 43 0.77 -22.53 15.50
N ASP A 44 1.73 -22.66 14.59
CA ASP A 44 2.51 -23.88 14.37
C ASP A 44 1.65 -25.10 13.98
N GLU A 45 0.45 -24.87 13.42
CA GLU A 45 -0.43 -25.95 12.90
C GLU A 45 0.02 -26.45 11.53
N ILE A 46 0.84 -25.68 10.80
CA ILE A 46 1.43 -26.01 9.51
C ILE A 46 2.91 -25.68 9.52
N ASN A 47 3.76 -26.62 9.09
CA ASN A 47 5.21 -26.37 8.94
C ASN A 47 5.51 -25.54 7.69
N GLU A 48 6.64 -24.81 7.70
CA GLU A 48 7.08 -24.00 6.54
C GLU A 48 7.22 -24.84 5.26
N ALA A 49 7.58 -26.12 5.37
CA ALA A 49 7.69 -27.02 4.23
C ALA A 49 6.34 -27.25 3.51
N ASP A 50 5.25 -27.30 4.27
CA ASP A 50 3.90 -27.62 3.80
C ASP A 50 3.09 -26.39 3.35
N LEU A 51 3.65 -25.20 3.51
CA LEU A 51 3.00 -23.95 3.07
C LEU A 51 2.76 -23.95 1.57
N SER A 52 1.66 -23.34 1.15
CA SER A 52 1.37 -23.10 -0.25
C SER A 52 2.48 -22.29 -0.93
N LYS A 53 2.58 -22.44 -2.25
CA LYS A 53 3.54 -21.66 -3.06
C LYS A 53 3.33 -20.16 -2.89
N GLU A 54 2.08 -19.71 -2.79
CA GLU A 54 1.76 -18.28 -2.61
C GLU A 54 2.28 -17.77 -1.28
N LEU A 55 2.02 -18.46 -0.16
CA LEU A 55 2.49 -18.02 1.15
C LEU A 55 4.02 -18.03 1.23
N LYS A 56 4.68 -19.05 0.66
CA LYS A 56 6.15 -19.05 0.52
C LYS A 56 6.67 -17.86 -0.28
N ASN A 57 5.95 -17.45 -1.32
CA ASN A 57 6.31 -16.26 -2.11
C ASN A 57 6.14 -14.97 -1.29
N ILE A 58 5.05 -14.83 -0.55
CA ILE A 58 4.79 -13.68 0.33
C ILE A 58 5.87 -13.60 1.42
N ILE A 59 6.24 -14.70 2.08
CA ILE A 59 7.31 -14.73 3.06
C ILE A 59 8.64 -14.24 2.46
N ARG A 60 8.99 -14.72 1.27
CA ARG A 60 10.20 -14.27 0.55
C ARG A 60 10.15 -12.79 0.20
N ALA A 61 8.99 -12.31 -0.27
CA ALA A 61 8.77 -10.92 -0.61
C ALA A 61 8.88 -10.00 0.64
N CYS A 62 8.27 -10.41 1.76
CA CYS A 62 8.41 -9.69 3.04
C CYS A 62 9.86 -9.61 3.52
N ARG A 63 10.63 -10.70 3.39
CA ARG A 63 12.07 -10.70 3.73
C ARG A 63 12.87 -9.78 2.80
N ALA A 64 12.54 -9.75 1.50
CA ALA A 64 13.17 -8.85 0.54
C ALA A 64 12.83 -7.37 0.84
N ALA A 65 11.56 -7.07 1.14
CA ALA A 65 11.11 -5.74 1.55
C ALA A 65 11.81 -5.30 2.85
N GLN A 66 11.92 -6.17 3.84
CA GLN A 66 12.67 -5.91 5.06
C GLN A 66 14.12 -5.49 4.78
N LYS A 67 14.81 -6.23 3.89
CA LYS A 67 16.20 -5.91 3.53
C LYS A 67 16.30 -4.55 2.80
N LYS A 68 15.38 -4.28 1.86
CA LYS A 68 15.38 -3.03 1.07
C LYS A 68 15.05 -1.78 1.88
N THR A 69 14.39 -1.93 3.03
CA THR A 69 13.99 -0.85 3.93
C THR A 69 14.88 -0.79 5.19
N ASP A 70 16.09 -1.32 5.12
CA ASP A 70 17.02 -1.38 6.25
C ASP A 70 16.40 -1.98 7.53
N GLY A 71 15.42 -2.88 7.35
CA GLY A 71 14.71 -3.58 8.43
C GLY A 71 13.59 -2.77 9.09
N TYR A 72 13.25 -1.58 8.60
CA TYR A 72 12.14 -0.80 9.15
C TYR A 72 10.76 -1.29 8.72
N PHE A 73 10.64 -1.91 7.53
CA PHE A 73 9.53 -2.80 7.26
C PHE A 73 9.85 -4.19 7.79
N SER A 74 8.96 -4.79 8.57
CA SER A 74 9.12 -6.17 8.99
C SER A 74 7.77 -6.83 9.27
N ALA A 75 7.48 -7.91 8.56
CA ALA A 75 6.32 -8.75 8.84
C ALA A 75 6.45 -9.54 10.18
N TRP A 76 7.54 -9.37 10.92
CA TRP A 76 7.79 -9.98 12.23
C TRP A 76 7.96 -8.94 13.33
N ALA A 77 7.64 -7.68 13.07
CA ALA A 77 7.86 -6.57 14.03
C ALA A 77 7.14 -6.80 15.37
N GLY A 78 5.93 -7.34 15.34
CA GLY A 78 5.11 -7.65 16.50
C GLY A 78 5.45 -8.98 17.19
N GLY A 79 6.50 -9.69 16.77
CA GLY A 79 6.92 -11.00 17.32
C GLY A 79 6.34 -12.21 16.58
N ALA A 80 5.13 -12.14 16.07
CA ALA A 80 4.52 -13.12 15.17
C ALA A 80 4.58 -12.65 13.71
N PHE A 81 4.40 -13.59 12.77
CA PHE A 81 4.32 -13.26 11.35
C PHE A 81 3.01 -12.56 11.02
N ASP A 82 3.09 -11.30 10.60
CA ASP A 82 1.97 -10.51 10.09
C ASP A 82 2.34 -9.88 8.74
N PRO A 83 1.91 -10.45 7.63
CA PRO A 83 2.22 -9.94 6.31
C PRO A 83 1.29 -8.80 5.85
N SER A 84 0.41 -8.26 6.71
CA SER A 84 -0.65 -7.31 6.32
C SER A 84 -0.14 -6.08 5.57
N GLY A 85 1.02 -5.52 5.99
CA GLY A 85 1.62 -4.36 5.35
C GLY A 85 2.26 -4.64 3.98
N TYR A 86 2.26 -5.90 3.52
CA TYR A 86 2.64 -6.31 2.17
C TYR A 86 1.45 -6.86 1.39
N VAL A 87 0.65 -7.71 2.03
CA VAL A 87 -0.47 -8.43 1.40
C VAL A 87 -1.56 -7.47 0.93
N LYS A 88 -1.76 -6.33 1.60
CA LYS A 88 -2.75 -5.34 1.18
C LYS A 88 -2.42 -4.76 -0.19
N GLY A 89 -1.23 -4.21 -0.38
CA GLY A 89 -0.77 -3.70 -1.68
C GLY A 89 -0.73 -4.80 -2.74
N TRP A 90 -0.27 -6.01 -2.39
CA TRP A 90 -0.27 -7.14 -3.29
C TRP A 90 -1.68 -7.56 -3.73
N ALA A 91 -2.66 -7.59 -2.83
CA ALA A 91 -4.04 -7.91 -3.17
C ALA A 91 -4.66 -6.91 -4.15
N ILE A 92 -4.37 -5.62 -3.98
CA ILE A 92 -4.80 -4.57 -4.89
C ILE A 92 -4.15 -4.77 -6.26
N SER A 93 -2.85 -5.06 -6.31
CA SER A 93 -2.12 -5.35 -7.56
C SER A 93 -2.70 -6.57 -8.29
N GLU A 94 -2.96 -7.68 -7.59
CA GLU A 94 -3.59 -8.88 -8.16
C GLU A 94 -4.98 -8.61 -8.76
N ALA A 95 -5.77 -7.76 -8.09
CA ALA A 95 -7.06 -7.35 -8.62
C ALA A 95 -6.91 -6.50 -9.89
N GLY A 96 -5.95 -5.57 -9.91
CA GLY A 96 -5.60 -4.79 -11.10
C GLY A 96 -5.16 -5.66 -12.27
N GLU A 97 -4.28 -6.63 -12.04
CA GLU A 97 -3.86 -7.58 -13.07
C GLU A 97 -5.03 -8.39 -13.66
N ILE A 98 -6.01 -8.76 -12.85
CA ILE A 98 -7.21 -9.45 -13.32
C ILE A 98 -8.00 -8.54 -14.25
N ILE A 99 -8.21 -7.27 -13.87
CA ILE A 99 -8.91 -6.28 -14.67
C ILE A 99 -8.21 -6.08 -16.02
N GLU A 100 -6.90 -5.93 -16.01
CA GLU A 100 -6.08 -5.76 -17.22
C GLU A 100 -6.13 -6.99 -18.15
N LYS A 101 -6.05 -8.20 -17.58
CA LYS A 101 -6.17 -9.46 -18.34
C LYS A 101 -7.52 -9.63 -19.02
N GLN A 102 -8.56 -8.93 -18.54
CA GLN A 102 -9.88 -8.88 -19.19
C GLN A 102 -9.99 -7.78 -20.25
N GLY A 103 -8.91 -7.03 -20.48
CA GLY A 103 -8.83 -5.99 -21.52
C GLY A 103 -9.18 -4.58 -21.04
N TYR A 104 -9.53 -4.40 -19.77
CA TYR A 104 -9.82 -3.08 -19.21
C TYR A 104 -8.50 -2.42 -18.75
N LYS A 105 -8.21 -1.23 -19.28
CA LYS A 105 -6.99 -0.49 -18.99
C LYS A 105 -7.22 0.79 -18.21
N THR A 106 -8.49 1.16 -18.03
CA THR A 106 -8.88 2.33 -17.26
C THR A 106 -9.68 1.88 -16.05
N TYR A 107 -9.08 1.98 -14.85
CA TYR A 107 -9.69 1.55 -13.60
C TYR A 107 -9.03 2.23 -12.39
N CYS A 108 -9.77 2.24 -11.28
CA CYS A 108 -9.26 2.65 -9.97
C CYS A 108 -9.73 1.66 -8.90
N ILE A 109 -8.80 1.20 -8.07
CA ILE A 109 -9.08 0.31 -6.94
C ILE A 109 -8.70 1.03 -5.66
N GLY A 110 -9.66 1.17 -4.74
CA GLY A 110 -9.43 1.68 -3.39
C GLY A 110 -9.64 0.58 -2.34
N ALA A 111 -8.71 0.41 -1.42
CA ALA A 111 -8.82 -0.57 -0.34
C ALA A 111 -8.16 -0.06 0.95
N GLY A 112 -8.97 0.28 1.97
CA GLY A 112 -8.48 0.69 3.28
C GLY A 112 -7.53 1.90 3.22
N GLY A 113 -7.82 2.87 2.37
CA GLY A 113 -7.00 4.08 2.18
C GLY A 113 -5.90 3.98 1.13
N ASP A 114 -5.58 2.78 0.64
CA ASP A 114 -4.65 2.62 -0.47
C ASP A 114 -5.38 2.60 -1.80
N ILE A 115 -4.74 3.13 -2.84
CA ILE A 115 -5.33 3.33 -4.15
C ILE A 115 -4.35 2.90 -5.23
N LEU A 116 -4.86 2.15 -6.21
CA LEU A 116 -4.20 1.87 -7.48
C LEU A 116 -5.07 2.42 -8.60
N ALA A 117 -4.50 3.24 -9.46
CA ALA A 117 -5.16 3.78 -10.64
C ALA A 117 -4.37 3.47 -11.90
N ALA A 118 -5.06 3.14 -12.98
CA ALA A 118 -4.51 2.98 -14.31
C ALA A 118 -5.44 3.58 -15.34
N SER A 119 -4.88 4.23 -16.37
CA SER A 119 -5.65 4.79 -17.48
C SER A 119 -4.84 4.77 -18.77
N ASP A 120 -5.45 4.32 -19.85
CA ASP A 120 -4.97 4.49 -21.23
C ASP A 120 -5.69 5.60 -21.99
N SER A 121 -6.45 6.43 -21.25
CA SER A 121 -7.20 7.59 -21.74
C SER A 121 -6.83 8.86 -20.96
N ASP A 122 -7.57 9.94 -21.19
CA ASP A 122 -7.42 11.20 -20.44
C ASP A 122 -8.08 11.14 -19.03
N LYS A 123 -8.53 9.97 -18.59
CA LYS A 123 -9.13 9.81 -17.27
C LYS A 123 -8.10 10.05 -16.18
N VAL A 124 -8.46 10.91 -15.24
CA VAL A 124 -7.69 11.25 -14.05
C VAL A 124 -8.56 11.05 -12.81
N TRP A 125 -8.00 10.46 -11.77
CA TRP A 125 -8.65 10.36 -10.46
C TRP A 125 -8.04 11.38 -9.51
N ASN A 126 -8.92 12.09 -8.81
CA ASN A 126 -8.52 13.03 -7.75
C ASN A 126 -8.61 12.29 -6.41
N ILE A 127 -7.47 12.06 -5.80
CA ILE A 127 -7.32 11.31 -4.56
C ILE A 127 -7.15 12.32 -3.41
N GLY A 128 -8.14 12.41 -2.53
CA GLY A 128 -8.03 13.18 -1.29
C GLY A 128 -7.23 12.41 -0.24
N ILE A 129 -6.27 13.07 0.40
CA ILE A 129 -5.56 12.51 1.55
C ILE A 129 -6.26 13.00 2.82
N GLN A 130 -6.74 12.08 3.63
CA GLN A 130 -7.46 12.41 4.87
C GLN A 130 -6.54 13.09 5.88
N ASP A 131 -7.04 14.13 6.54
CA ASP A 131 -6.34 14.76 7.65
C ASP A 131 -6.34 13.80 8.87
N PRO A 132 -5.18 13.41 9.42
CA PRO A 132 -5.10 12.47 10.52
C PRO A 132 -5.62 13.06 11.85
N ILE A 133 -5.82 14.39 11.94
CA ILE A 133 -6.33 15.09 13.13
C ILE A 133 -7.84 15.29 13.01
N ASP A 134 -8.34 15.69 11.84
CA ASP A 134 -9.76 15.92 11.58
C ASP A 134 -10.23 15.06 10.40
N PRO A 135 -10.80 13.87 10.66
CA PRO A 135 -11.21 12.93 9.61
C PRO A 135 -12.26 13.48 8.62
N LYS A 136 -12.86 14.63 8.90
CA LYS A 136 -13.80 15.32 8.00
C LYS A 136 -13.11 16.24 7.01
N LYS A 137 -11.81 16.43 7.14
CA LYS A 137 -10.99 17.29 6.28
C LYS A 137 -10.01 16.48 5.46
N LEU A 138 -9.54 17.11 4.39
CA LEU A 138 -8.41 16.65 3.59
C LEU A 138 -7.18 17.47 3.94
N LEU A 139 -6.01 16.83 3.89
CA LEU A 139 -4.73 17.52 4.07
C LEU A 139 -4.51 18.55 2.97
N ASN A 140 -4.06 19.74 3.35
CA ASN A 140 -3.56 20.71 2.39
C ASN A 140 -2.12 20.34 1.98
N LEU A 141 -1.98 19.60 0.89
CA LEU A 141 -0.68 19.11 0.43
C LEU A 141 0.27 20.23 -0.02
N ASN A 142 -0.26 21.41 -0.42
CA ASN A 142 0.56 22.58 -0.74
C ASN A 142 1.24 23.16 0.50
N ALA A 143 0.69 22.92 1.70
CA ALA A 143 1.30 23.35 2.96
C ALA A 143 2.36 22.37 3.47
N LEU A 144 2.26 21.10 3.05
CA LEU A 144 3.28 20.08 3.24
C LEU A 144 4.25 20.23 2.06
N ALA A 145 5.24 21.14 2.17
CA ALA A 145 6.19 21.37 1.08
C ALA A 145 6.68 20.03 0.52
N PRO A 146 6.60 19.80 -0.80
CA PRO A 146 7.18 18.62 -1.39
C PRO A 146 8.69 18.69 -1.15
N HIS A 147 9.21 17.83 -0.31
CA HIS A 147 10.63 17.80 0.01
C HIS A 147 11.49 17.25 -1.13
N GLN A 148 10.90 17.01 -2.32
CA GLN A 148 11.62 16.72 -3.54
C GLN A 148 10.85 17.21 -4.77
N ASN A 149 11.43 18.19 -5.47
CA ASN A 149 11.17 18.36 -6.89
C ASN A 149 11.79 17.16 -7.61
N LEU A 150 10.98 16.19 -7.96
CA LEU A 150 11.40 15.12 -8.85
C LEU A 150 11.40 15.65 -10.29
N SER A 151 12.38 16.52 -10.60
CA SER A 151 12.81 16.72 -11.97
C SER A 151 13.84 15.64 -12.30
N GLY A 152 13.36 14.46 -12.64
CA GLY A 152 14.20 13.30 -12.93
C GLY A 152 13.50 12.41 -13.92
N ALA A 153 13.68 12.79 -15.16
CA ALA A 153 13.24 12.17 -16.41
C ALA A 153 13.36 10.65 -16.47
N VAL A 154 12.57 10.14 -17.36
CA VAL A 154 12.92 9.25 -18.46
C VAL A 154 12.29 7.87 -18.40
N GLY A 155 11.35 7.73 -19.30
CA GLY A 155 11.15 6.47 -20.04
C GLY A 155 10.11 5.53 -19.44
N ASN A 156 8.95 5.85 -19.64
CA ASN A 156 7.65 5.23 -19.77
C ASN A 156 6.61 5.99 -18.93
N ARG A 157 5.85 6.77 -19.60
CA ARG A 157 4.72 7.60 -19.24
C ARG A 157 3.93 7.20 -17.97
N ILE A 158 4.52 7.43 -16.81
CA ILE A 158 3.75 7.64 -15.60
C ILE A 158 3.70 9.16 -15.48
N ALA A 159 2.52 9.76 -15.69
CA ALA A 159 2.36 11.18 -15.44
C ALA A 159 2.63 11.41 -13.94
N GLU A 160 3.53 12.35 -13.63
CA GLU A 160 3.81 12.72 -12.25
C GLU A 160 2.49 13.13 -11.57
N PRO A 161 2.20 12.64 -10.35
CA PRO A 161 1.03 13.05 -9.62
C PRO A 161 1.02 14.56 -9.45
N GLN A 162 -0.07 15.21 -9.90
CA GLN A 162 -0.24 16.64 -9.75
C GLN A 162 -0.88 16.92 -8.39
N VAL A 163 -0.31 17.82 -7.60
CA VAL A 163 -0.88 18.23 -6.33
C VAL A 163 -1.93 19.32 -6.56
N PHE A 164 -3.16 19.09 -6.12
CA PHE A 164 -4.25 20.07 -6.14
C PHE A 164 -4.75 20.35 -4.72
N GLY A 165 -4.20 21.38 -4.08
CA GLY A 165 -4.70 21.80 -2.78
C GLY A 165 -4.75 20.67 -1.74
N ALA A 166 -5.85 19.96 -1.69
CA ALA A 166 -6.12 18.89 -0.72
C ALA A 166 -5.99 17.46 -1.31
N GLY A 167 -5.40 17.27 -2.50
CA GLY A 167 -5.35 15.95 -3.12
C GLY A 167 -4.28 15.79 -4.18
N LEU A 168 -4.15 14.55 -4.64
CA LEU A 168 -3.31 14.12 -5.75
C LEU A 168 -4.18 13.79 -6.95
N SER A 169 -3.81 14.25 -8.13
CA SER A 169 -4.42 13.81 -9.39
C SER A 169 -3.50 12.79 -10.03
N ILE A 170 -4.00 11.59 -10.23
CA ILE A 170 -3.25 10.48 -10.85
C ILE A 170 -4.07 9.85 -11.99
N SER A 171 -3.41 9.54 -13.09
CA SER A 171 -3.96 8.69 -14.14
C SER A 171 -3.38 7.27 -14.07
N ASN A 172 -2.10 7.16 -13.76
CA ASN A 172 -1.40 5.89 -13.59
C ASN A 172 -0.51 5.97 -12.35
N GLY A 173 -0.63 5.00 -11.44
CA GLY A 173 0.17 4.93 -10.23
C GLY A 173 -0.63 4.51 -9.00
N ALA A 174 -0.02 4.69 -7.86
CA ALA A 174 -0.52 4.24 -6.59
C ALA A 174 -0.35 5.30 -5.50
N VAL A 175 -1.22 5.24 -4.50
CA VAL A 175 -1.12 6.00 -3.26
C VAL A 175 -1.36 5.04 -2.10
N ALA A 176 -0.48 5.03 -1.11
CA ALA A 176 -0.66 4.25 0.11
C ALA A 176 -0.42 5.09 1.35
N THR A 177 -1.20 4.86 2.39
CA THR A 177 -1.10 5.62 3.64
C THR A 177 -0.99 4.72 4.86
N SER A 178 0.00 4.98 5.69
CA SER A 178 0.19 4.39 7.02
C SER A 178 -0.01 5.46 8.10
N GLY A 179 -0.72 5.10 9.17
CA GLY A 179 -0.98 6.01 10.28
C GLY A 179 -1.61 5.33 11.49
N ASN A 180 -1.65 6.02 12.61
CA ASN A 180 -2.19 5.50 13.87
C ASN A 180 -3.67 5.87 14.10
N TYR A 181 -4.26 6.72 13.25
CA TYR A 181 -5.59 7.29 13.48
C TYR A 181 -6.75 6.31 13.22
N GLU A 182 -6.55 5.27 12.37
CA GLU A 182 -7.62 4.30 12.09
C GLU A 182 -7.61 3.07 13.02
N ARG A 183 -6.42 2.56 13.38
CA ARG A 183 -6.25 1.29 14.09
C ARG A 183 -5.45 1.42 15.39
N GLY A 184 -5.21 2.64 15.85
CA GLY A 184 -4.33 2.88 17.00
C GLY A 184 -2.85 2.55 16.69
N LYS A 185 -2.03 2.46 17.72
CA LYS A 185 -0.57 2.26 17.62
C LYS A 185 -0.19 0.81 17.24
N HIS A 186 -0.60 0.37 16.06
CA HIS A 186 -0.38 -1.01 15.58
C HIS A 186 0.94 -1.19 14.81
N ILE A 187 1.55 -0.10 14.31
CA ILE A 187 2.83 -0.16 13.61
C ILE A 187 3.95 -0.15 14.64
N ILE A 188 4.70 -1.23 14.67
CA ILE A 188 5.83 -1.41 15.58
C ILE A 188 7.12 -1.05 14.84
N ASN A 189 7.95 -0.21 15.44
CA ASN A 189 9.31 0.03 14.94
C ASN A 189 10.17 -1.22 15.20
N PRO A 190 10.65 -1.91 14.14
CA PRO A 190 11.37 -3.18 14.32
C PRO A 190 12.73 -3.02 15.02
N LYS A 191 13.29 -1.81 15.05
CA LYS A 191 14.60 -1.55 15.63
C LYS A 191 14.57 -1.47 17.16
N ASN A 192 13.56 -0.81 17.71
CA ASN A 192 13.42 -0.62 19.16
C ASN A 192 12.27 -1.42 19.79
N LYS A 193 11.45 -2.12 18.97
CA LYS A 193 10.31 -2.93 19.40
C LYS A 193 9.20 -2.12 20.09
N GLN A 194 9.15 -0.82 19.89
CA GLN A 194 8.12 0.06 20.42
C GLN A 194 7.13 0.46 19.32
N PRO A 195 5.90 0.80 19.67
CA PRO A 195 4.97 1.43 18.72
C PRO A 195 5.59 2.69 18.12
N ALA A 196 5.50 2.83 16.80
CA ALA A 196 5.89 4.05 16.11
C ALA A 196 4.82 5.13 16.34
N ASP A 197 5.19 6.28 16.89
CA ASP A 197 4.26 7.36 17.25
C ASP A 197 4.82 8.77 17.05
N GLU A 198 5.96 8.90 16.38
CA GLU A 198 6.55 10.19 16.06
C GLU A 198 5.74 10.95 14.98
N LEU A 199 5.10 10.22 14.07
CA LEU A 199 4.28 10.75 12.99
C LEU A 199 2.80 10.40 13.20
N LEU A 200 1.90 11.23 12.67
CA LEU A 200 0.47 10.94 12.64
C LEU A 200 0.09 10.12 11.42
N SER A 201 0.67 10.45 10.26
CA SER A 201 0.49 9.71 9.01
C SER A 201 1.68 9.88 8.07
N VAL A 202 1.84 8.88 7.22
CA VAL A 202 2.75 8.86 6.07
C VAL A 202 1.98 8.42 4.85
N THR A 203 1.96 9.25 3.81
CA THR A 203 1.41 8.90 2.51
C THR A 203 2.54 8.82 1.49
N ILE A 204 2.56 7.74 0.73
CA ILE A 204 3.50 7.52 -0.38
C ILE A 204 2.70 7.44 -1.67
N SER A 205 3.11 8.21 -2.69
CA SER A 205 2.61 8.08 -4.05
C SER A 205 3.74 7.65 -4.99
N GLY A 206 3.46 6.74 -5.91
CA GLY A 206 4.47 6.22 -6.85
C GLY A 206 3.90 5.18 -7.81
N PRO A 207 4.76 4.49 -8.59
CA PRO A 207 4.32 3.62 -9.67
C PRO A 207 3.73 2.27 -9.22
N ASP A 208 4.16 1.74 -8.09
CA ASP A 208 3.84 0.38 -7.64
C ASP A 208 3.14 0.42 -6.27
N ILE A 209 1.94 -0.15 -6.20
CA ILE A 209 1.11 -0.15 -4.98
C ILE A 209 1.70 -0.99 -3.86
N ILE A 210 2.37 -2.10 -4.20
CA ILE A 210 2.99 -2.98 -3.20
C ILE A 210 4.13 -2.22 -2.52
N TRP A 211 4.97 -1.57 -3.35
CA TRP A 211 6.11 -0.84 -2.83
C TRP A 211 5.69 0.45 -2.12
N ALA A 212 4.64 1.14 -2.59
CA ALA A 212 4.07 2.31 -1.89
C ALA A 212 3.58 1.94 -0.48
N ASP A 213 2.86 0.81 -0.30
CA ASP A 213 2.36 0.32 1.00
C ASP A 213 3.53 -0.08 1.93
N VAL A 214 4.53 -0.79 1.40
CA VAL A 214 5.76 -1.15 2.13
C VAL A 214 6.52 0.11 2.59
N LEU A 215 6.70 1.09 1.70
CA LEU A 215 7.41 2.33 2.02
C LEU A 215 6.64 3.18 3.04
N ALA A 216 5.30 3.28 2.91
CA ALA A 216 4.49 4.01 3.88
C ALA A 216 4.66 3.42 5.29
N THR A 217 4.62 2.10 5.41
CA THR A 217 4.84 1.40 6.69
C THR A 217 6.27 1.60 7.21
N ALA A 218 7.28 1.45 6.34
CA ALA A 218 8.69 1.59 6.73
C ALA A 218 9.02 3.01 7.18
N VAL A 219 8.62 4.01 6.41
CA VAL A 219 8.86 5.43 6.71
C VAL A 219 8.12 5.85 7.96
N PHE A 220 6.88 5.37 8.17
CA PHE A 220 6.17 5.61 9.42
C PHE A 220 6.92 5.04 10.62
N ALA A 221 7.48 3.84 10.50
CA ALA A 221 8.31 3.23 11.54
C ALA A 221 9.66 3.92 11.75
N MET A 222 10.23 4.57 10.71
CA MET A 222 11.45 5.38 10.81
C MET A 222 11.22 6.68 11.55
N GLY A 223 10.02 7.27 11.45
CA GLY A 223 9.76 8.64 11.86
C GLY A 223 10.39 9.65 10.88
N ARG A 224 10.80 10.83 11.38
CA ARG A 224 11.41 11.89 10.55
C ARG A 224 12.65 11.45 9.75
N PRO A 225 13.54 10.57 10.25
CA PRO A 225 14.63 10.03 9.44
C PRO A 225 14.20 9.36 8.12
N GLY A 226 12.94 8.92 8.02
CA GLY A 226 12.38 8.37 6.79
C GLY A 226 12.44 9.33 5.60
N GLN A 227 12.45 10.64 5.84
CA GLN A 227 12.63 11.64 4.78
C GLN A 227 13.98 11.49 4.07
N GLU A 228 15.05 11.25 4.80
CA GLU A 228 16.37 11.02 4.21
C GLU A 228 16.43 9.70 3.45
N PHE A 229 15.83 8.65 4.01
CA PHE A 229 15.72 7.35 3.35
C PHE A 229 15.00 7.46 1.99
N MET A 230 13.94 8.26 1.91
CA MET A 230 13.18 8.44 0.66
C MET A 230 13.96 9.08 -0.47
N LYS A 231 15.08 9.74 -0.22
CA LYS A 231 15.99 10.23 -1.30
C LYS A 231 16.55 9.10 -2.15
N SER A 232 16.62 7.89 -1.60
CA SER A 232 17.01 6.67 -2.34
C SER A 232 15.87 6.06 -3.17
N GLN A 233 14.66 6.63 -3.10
CA GLN A 233 13.44 6.16 -3.77
C GLN A 233 12.88 7.26 -4.70
N PRO A 234 13.60 7.65 -5.77
CA PRO A 234 13.27 8.84 -6.56
C PRO A 234 11.92 8.75 -7.28
N ASP A 235 11.40 7.54 -7.53
CA ASP A 235 10.12 7.34 -8.20
C ASP A 235 8.90 7.50 -7.26
N TYR A 236 9.14 7.78 -5.97
CA TYR A 236 8.10 7.88 -4.94
C TYR A 236 8.10 9.25 -4.27
N GLN A 237 6.91 9.82 -4.15
CA GLN A 237 6.68 11.07 -3.41
C GLN A 237 6.26 10.75 -1.96
N LEU A 238 6.73 11.55 -1.02
CA LEU A 238 6.47 11.42 0.40
C LEU A 238 5.67 12.60 0.94
N PHE A 239 4.61 12.32 1.68
CA PHE A 239 3.87 13.29 2.50
C PHE A 239 3.82 12.77 3.94
N MET A 240 4.34 13.55 4.89
CA MET A 240 4.38 13.22 6.33
C MET A 240 3.67 14.28 7.16
N VAL A 241 2.94 13.83 8.17
CA VAL A 241 2.26 14.68 9.15
C VAL A 241 2.67 14.29 10.56
#